data_b636a6fd1482196f9de8d2ece017eb52
#
_entry.id   b636a6fd1482196f9de8d2ece017eb52
#
_cell.length_a   1.000
_cell.length_b   1.000
_cell.length_c   1.000
_cell.angle_alpha   90.00
_cell.angle_beta   90.00
_cell.angle_gamma   90.00
#
_symmetry.space_group_name_H-M   'P 1'
#
loop_
_entity.id
_entity.type
_entity.pdbx_description
1 polymer ?
#
loop_
_entity_poly.entity_id
_entity_poly.type
_entity_poly.pdbx_seq_one_letter_code
_entity_poly.pdbx_strand_id
1 'polypeptide(L)'
;MAKKILIMDDDPTIADLLREALADEGYETYMTTQSLRFFDAVREHEPDLILLDLMMQYLDGRDELKLMEFGEFKAPVIVVTAYLDAGNEEEEFRKAGVVEIVYKPFDLDKLVDLVKKTIGDPEGKNA
;
A
#
# COMPACT_ATOMS: atom_id res chain seq x y z
N MET A 1 -12.73 -1.46 -15.91
CA MET A 1 -11.53 -0.67 -15.64
C MET A 1 -10.65 -1.39 -14.64
N ALA A 2 -9.36 -1.30 -14.83
CA ALA A 2 -8.44 -1.97 -13.92
C ALA A 2 -8.43 -1.31 -12.56
N LYS A 3 -8.28 -2.10 -11.52
CA LYS A 3 -8.13 -1.60 -10.17
C LYS A 3 -6.75 -0.97 -10.01
N LYS A 4 -6.69 0.08 -9.21
CA LYS A 4 -5.50 0.91 -9.04
C LYS A 4 -4.83 0.65 -7.71
N ILE A 5 -3.52 0.48 -7.73
CA ILE A 5 -2.72 0.26 -6.53
C ILE A 5 -1.65 1.34 -6.46
N LEU A 6 -1.59 2.04 -5.33
CA LEU A 6 -0.54 3.00 -5.05
C LEU A 6 0.49 2.36 -4.13
N ILE A 7 1.75 2.42 -4.52
CA ILE A 7 2.85 1.86 -3.75
C ILE A 7 3.69 3.00 -3.22
N MET A 8 3.91 3.02 -1.92
CA MET A 8 4.73 4.02 -1.28
C MET A 8 5.84 3.39 -0.47
N ASP A 9 7.07 3.53 -0.96
CA ASP A 9 8.25 2.96 -0.33
C ASP A 9 9.45 3.82 -0.78
N ASP A 10 10.29 4.23 0.15
CA ASP A 10 11.43 5.09 -0.20
C ASP A 10 12.59 4.31 -0.82
N ASP A 11 12.52 2.98 -0.83
CA ASP A 11 13.49 2.17 -1.58
C ASP A 11 12.95 1.96 -2.99
N PRO A 12 13.52 2.64 -4.00
CA PRO A 12 13.00 2.53 -5.36
C PRO A 12 13.09 1.12 -5.94
N THR A 13 14.02 0.30 -5.46
CA THR A 13 14.14 -1.09 -5.92
C THR A 13 12.92 -1.90 -5.49
N ILE A 14 12.51 -1.77 -4.23
CA ILE A 14 11.34 -2.47 -3.71
C ILE A 14 10.07 -1.93 -4.36
N ALA A 15 9.93 -0.62 -4.45
CA ALA A 15 8.76 0.00 -5.06
C ALA A 15 8.58 -0.45 -6.50
N ASP A 16 9.67 -0.48 -7.26
CA ASP A 16 9.63 -0.88 -8.66
C ASP A 16 9.33 -2.37 -8.82
N LEU A 17 9.90 -3.20 -7.96
CA LEU A 17 9.61 -4.63 -7.95
C LEU A 17 8.12 -4.89 -7.74
N LEU A 18 7.52 -4.24 -6.76
CA LEU A 18 6.10 -4.39 -6.48
C LEU A 18 5.25 -3.85 -7.62
N ARG A 19 5.62 -2.71 -8.16
CA ARG A 19 4.92 -2.10 -9.28
C ARG A 19 4.88 -3.04 -10.49
N GLU A 20 6.03 -3.59 -10.85
CA GLU A 20 6.11 -4.49 -11.99
C GLU A 20 5.33 -5.78 -11.77
N ALA A 21 5.47 -6.38 -10.60
CA ALA A 21 4.79 -7.64 -10.31
C ALA A 21 3.26 -7.48 -10.36
N LEU A 22 2.75 -6.38 -9.81
CA LEU A 22 1.31 -6.16 -9.79
C LEU A 22 0.79 -5.70 -11.16
N ALA A 23 1.60 -4.95 -11.91
CA ALA A 23 1.23 -4.59 -13.27
C ALA A 23 1.16 -5.83 -14.17
N ASP A 24 2.05 -6.79 -13.96
CA ASP A 24 2.03 -8.06 -14.70
C ASP A 24 0.76 -8.87 -14.43
N GLU A 25 0.15 -8.68 -13.25
CA GLU A 25 -1.13 -9.33 -12.93
C GLU A 25 -2.32 -8.61 -13.56
N GLY A 26 -2.13 -7.43 -14.08
CA GLY A 26 -3.19 -6.65 -14.72
C GLY A 26 -3.68 -5.43 -13.96
N TYR A 27 -3.11 -5.16 -12.78
CA TYR A 27 -3.48 -3.98 -12.01
C TYR A 27 -2.84 -2.72 -12.62
N GLU A 28 -3.50 -1.60 -12.42
CA GLU A 28 -2.94 -0.31 -12.78
C GLU A 28 -2.15 0.18 -11.57
N THR A 29 -0.85 0.37 -11.72
CA THR A 29 0.03 0.62 -10.58
C THR A 29 0.71 1.97 -10.68
N TYR A 30 0.82 2.63 -9.52
CA TYR A 30 1.51 3.90 -9.36
C TYR A 30 2.44 3.77 -8.17
N MET A 31 3.58 4.46 -8.21
CA MET A 31 4.48 4.42 -7.07
C MET A 31 5.00 5.81 -6.75
N THR A 32 5.28 6.04 -5.46
CA THR A 32 6.00 7.22 -5.04
C THR A 32 7.04 6.80 -4.01
N THR A 33 8.24 7.36 -4.13
CA THR A 33 9.30 7.14 -3.17
C THR A 33 9.45 8.33 -2.23
N GLN A 34 8.59 9.34 -2.39
CA GLN A 34 8.65 10.57 -1.62
C GLN A 34 7.42 10.70 -0.74
N SER A 35 7.62 10.58 0.56
CA SER A 35 6.51 10.64 1.52
C SER A 35 5.71 11.94 1.43
N LEU A 36 6.37 13.05 1.09
CA LEU A 36 5.69 14.34 0.96
C LEU A 36 4.67 14.40 -0.17
N ARG A 37 4.73 13.43 -1.09
CA ARG A 37 3.79 13.38 -2.21
C ARG A 37 2.66 12.39 -2.01
N PHE A 38 2.58 11.78 -0.83
CA PHE A 38 1.61 10.73 -0.57
C PHE A 38 0.17 11.17 -0.83
N PHE A 39 -0.24 12.26 -0.20
CA PHE A 39 -1.64 12.71 -0.32
C PHE A 39 -1.97 13.24 -1.72
N ASP A 40 -1.00 13.85 -2.39
CA ASP A 40 -1.20 14.26 -3.77
C ASP A 40 -1.41 13.05 -4.67
N ALA A 41 -0.63 11.99 -4.46
CA ALA A 41 -0.77 10.76 -5.23
C ALA A 41 -2.11 10.08 -4.96
N VAL A 42 -2.56 10.05 -3.71
CA VAL A 42 -3.85 9.47 -3.37
C VAL A 42 -4.98 10.24 -4.05
N ARG A 43 -4.94 11.56 -4.01
CA ARG A 43 -5.96 12.39 -4.64
C ARG A 43 -5.95 12.25 -6.16
N GLU A 44 -4.77 12.21 -6.75
CA GLU A 44 -4.64 12.14 -8.19
C GLU A 44 -5.08 10.80 -8.76
N HIS A 45 -4.69 9.72 -8.11
CA HIS A 45 -4.92 8.38 -8.65
C HIS A 45 -6.14 7.67 -8.10
N GLU A 46 -6.66 8.08 -6.96
CA GLU A 46 -7.80 7.45 -6.30
C GLU A 46 -7.64 5.92 -6.24
N PRO A 47 -6.59 5.44 -5.58
CA PRO A 47 -6.27 4.01 -5.60
C PRO A 47 -7.33 3.17 -4.88
N ASP A 48 -7.43 1.93 -5.31
CA ASP A 48 -8.28 0.92 -4.66
C ASP A 48 -7.56 0.24 -3.52
N LEU A 49 -6.23 0.34 -3.50
CA LEU A 49 -5.38 -0.24 -2.47
C LEU A 49 -4.09 0.58 -2.35
N ILE A 50 -3.60 0.71 -1.14
CA ILE A 50 -2.31 1.36 -0.88
C ILE A 50 -1.38 0.35 -0.22
N LEU A 51 -0.18 0.19 -0.77
CA LEU A 51 0.91 -0.54 -0.12
C LEU A 51 1.84 0.49 0.47
N LEU A 52 1.98 0.49 1.79
CA LEU A 52 2.66 1.55 2.51
C LEU A 52 3.79 1.02 3.37
N ASP A 53 5.00 1.56 3.19
CA ASP A 53 6.09 1.32 4.13
C ASP A 53 6.04 2.36 5.24
N LEU A 54 6.18 1.93 6.47
CA LEU A 54 6.17 2.82 7.63
C LEU A 54 7.48 3.57 7.80
N MET A 55 8.58 2.99 7.33
CA MET A 55 9.90 3.57 7.55
C MET A 55 10.33 4.39 6.34
N MET A 56 9.83 5.62 6.28
CA MET A 56 10.14 6.56 5.20
C MET A 56 11.13 7.62 5.67
N GLN A 57 11.86 8.18 4.73
CA GLN A 57 12.97 9.08 5.04
C GLN A 57 12.56 10.36 5.77
N TYR A 58 11.52 11.03 5.33
CA TYR A 58 11.14 12.32 5.88
C TYR A 58 9.86 12.31 6.72
N LEU A 59 9.02 11.30 6.51
CA LEU A 59 7.80 11.15 7.27
C LEU A 59 7.69 9.70 7.69
N ASP A 60 7.30 9.49 8.92
CA ASP A 60 6.96 8.17 9.38
C ASP A 60 5.60 7.81 8.78
N GLY A 61 5.48 6.64 8.17
CA GLY A 61 4.21 6.18 7.60
C GLY A 61 3.07 6.17 8.58
N ARG A 62 3.36 6.09 9.88
CA ARG A 62 2.32 6.16 10.92
C ARG A 62 1.64 7.53 10.94
N ASP A 63 2.38 8.60 10.65
CA ASP A 63 1.79 9.93 10.58
C ASP A 63 0.81 10.02 9.41
N GLU A 64 1.15 9.39 8.29
CA GLU A 64 0.27 9.34 7.14
C GLU A 64 -0.99 8.55 7.44
N LEU A 65 -0.87 7.44 8.17
CA LEU A 65 -2.03 6.65 8.58
C LEU A 65 -2.95 7.44 9.49
N LYS A 66 -2.39 8.23 10.41
CA LYS A 66 -3.21 9.08 11.28
C LYS A 66 -3.98 10.12 10.47
N LEU A 67 -3.34 10.71 9.48
CA LEU A 67 -4.01 11.67 8.61
C LEU A 67 -5.10 11.01 7.78
N MET A 68 -4.89 9.77 7.35
CA MET A 68 -5.92 9.02 6.62
C MET A 68 -7.12 8.72 7.50
N GLU A 69 -6.92 8.45 8.80
CA GLU A 69 -8.01 8.18 9.71
C GLU A 69 -9.00 9.34 9.78
N PHE A 70 -8.48 10.57 9.72
CA PHE A 70 -9.30 11.77 9.78
C PHE A 70 -9.63 12.36 8.42
N GLY A 71 -9.08 11.79 7.35
CA GLY A 71 -9.27 12.30 6.01
C GLY A 71 -10.43 11.65 5.27
N GLU A 72 -10.54 11.99 4.00
CA GLU A 72 -11.60 11.49 3.13
C GLU A 72 -11.19 10.22 2.38
N PHE A 73 -9.96 9.76 2.55
CA PHE A 73 -9.44 8.62 1.81
C PHE A 73 -9.91 7.33 2.46
N LYS A 74 -10.48 6.45 1.68
CA LYS A 74 -11.08 5.23 2.19
C LYS A 74 -10.47 3.94 1.64
N ALA A 75 -9.35 4.05 0.95
CA ALA A 75 -8.71 2.87 0.40
C ALA A 75 -8.15 1.98 1.51
N PRO A 76 -8.26 0.65 1.39
CA PRO A 76 -7.59 -0.25 2.32
C PRO A 76 -6.08 -0.13 2.16
N VAL A 77 -5.36 -0.34 3.25
CA VAL A 77 -3.90 -0.24 3.28
C VAL A 77 -3.29 -1.57 3.70
N ILE A 78 -2.30 -2.03 2.96
CA ILE A 78 -1.43 -3.12 3.39
C ILE A 78 -0.10 -2.48 3.74
N VAL A 79 0.33 -2.63 4.98
CA VAL A 79 1.64 -2.14 5.42
C VAL A 79 2.69 -3.16 5.02
N VAL A 80 3.76 -2.72 4.34
CA VAL A 80 4.88 -3.57 3.93
C VAL A 80 6.14 -2.94 4.49
N THR A 81 6.68 -3.49 5.56
CA THR A 81 7.70 -2.79 6.31
C THR A 81 8.74 -3.70 6.95
N ALA A 82 9.94 -3.15 7.20
CA ALA A 82 10.97 -3.80 8.00
C ALA A 82 10.80 -3.50 9.50
N TYR A 83 9.86 -2.63 9.87
CA TYR A 83 9.64 -2.27 11.27
C TYR A 83 8.97 -3.43 12.02
N LEU A 84 9.73 -4.11 12.84
CA LEU A 84 9.30 -5.36 13.47
C LEU A 84 8.23 -5.20 14.54
N ASP A 85 8.10 -4.01 15.11
CA ASP A 85 7.11 -3.74 16.15
C ASP A 85 5.77 -3.25 15.62
N ALA A 86 5.58 -3.26 14.30
CA ALA A 86 4.33 -2.79 13.69
C ALA A 86 3.10 -3.49 14.26
N GLY A 87 3.20 -4.78 14.58
CA GLY A 87 2.08 -5.53 15.14
C GLY A 87 1.60 -5.02 16.50
N ASN A 88 2.45 -4.30 17.24
CA ASN A 88 2.07 -3.74 18.54
C ASN A 88 1.13 -2.55 18.40
N GLU A 89 0.98 -2.00 17.20
CA GLU A 89 0.12 -0.86 16.93
C GLU A 89 -1.08 -1.26 16.06
N GLU A 90 -1.40 -2.54 16.02
CA GLU A 90 -2.42 -3.09 15.14
C GLU A 90 -3.78 -2.42 15.28
N GLU A 91 -4.22 -2.15 16.50
CA GLU A 91 -5.50 -1.52 16.72
C GLU A 91 -5.59 -0.14 16.07
N GLU A 92 -4.55 0.65 16.25
CA GLU A 92 -4.50 1.99 15.66
C GLU A 92 -4.42 1.93 14.14
N PHE A 93 -3.67 0.97 13.63
CA PHE A 93 -3.55 0.78 12.18
C PHE A 93 -4.89 0.39 11.57
N ARG A 94 -5.65 -0.47 12.23
CA ARG A 94 -6.96 -0.87 11.72
C ARG A 94 -7.92 0.30 11.61
N LYS A 95 -7.87 1.22 12.55
CA LYS A 95 -8.70 2.43 12.50
C LYS A 95 -8.37 3.28 11.29
N ALA A 96 -7.13 3.26 10.84
CA ALA A 96 -6.68 4.01 9.69
C ALA A 96 -6.93 3.29 8.36
N GLY A 97 -7.46 2.07 8.41
CA GLY A 97 -7.74 1.31 7.19
C GLY A 97 -6.73 0.24 6.83
N VAL A 98 -5.78 -0.05 7.73
CA VAL A 98 -4.80 -1.12 7.50
C VAL A 98 -5.49 -2.47 7.68
N VAL A 99 -5.43 -3.29 6.65
CA VAL A 99 -6.05 -4.62 6.66
C VAL A 99 -5.05 -5.75 6.90
N GLU A 100 -3.76 -5.49 6.64
CA GLU A 100 -2.73 -6.51 6.85
C GLU A 100 -1.36 -5.85 7.00
N ILE A 101 -0.46 -6.52 7.70
CA ILE A 101 0.92 -6.09 7.87
C ILE A 101 1.82 -7.19 7.31
N VAL A 102 2.68 -6.82 6.38
CA VAL A 102 3.65 -7.74 5.76
C VAL A 102 5.04 -7.26 6.12
N TYR A 103 5.86 -8.15 6.65
CA TYR A 103 7.22 -7.80 7.07
C TYR A 103 8.22 -8.09 5.97
N LYS A 104 9.20 -7.21 5.83
CA LYS A 104 10.33 -7.42 4.92
C LYS A 104 11.39 -8.29 5.60
N PRO A 105 12.04 -9.20 4.90
CA PRO A 105 11.81 -9.57 3.50
C PRO A 105 10.53 -10.39 3.35
N PHE A 106 9.84 -10.23 2.24
CA PHE A 106 8.57 -10.92 2.00
C PHE A 106 8.66 -11.83 0.79
N ASP A 107 7.72 -12.76 0.70
CA ASP A 107 7.56 -13.62 -0.47
C ASP A 107 6.66 -12.87 -1.46
N LEU A 108 7.18 -12.58 -2.64
CA LEU A 108 6.47 -11.76 -3.63
C LEU A 108 5.16 -12.43 -4.07
N ASP A 109 5.17 -13.74 -4.30
CA ASP A 109 3.98 -14.45 -4.74
C ASP A 109 2.89 -14.40 -3.67
N LYS A 110 3.28 -14.52 -2.41
CA LYS A 110 2.32 -14.42 -1.30
C LYS A 110 1.74 -13.02 -1.18
N LEU A 111 2.56 -11.99 -1.43
CA LEU A 111 2.06 -10.63 -1.39
C LEU A 111 1.08 -10.37 -2.53
N VAL A 112 1.37 -10.86 -3.73
CA VAL A 112 0.46 -10.76 -4.86
C VAL A 112 -0.86 -11.44 -4.54
N ASP A 113 -0.81 -12.64 -3.95
CA ASP A 113 -2.02 -13.36 -3.55
C ASP A 113 -2.82 -12.59 -2.51
N LEU A 114 -2.14 -11.95 -1.57
CA LEU A 114 -2.80 -11.13 -0.55
C LEU A 114 -3.51 -9.92 -1.18
N VAL A 115 -2.90 -9.30 -2.17
CA VAL A 115 -3.52 -8.20 -2.90
C VAL A 115 -4.81 -8.67 -3.57
N LYS A 116 -4.75 -9.81 -4.26
CA LYS A 116 -5.93 -10.38 -4.92
C LYS A 116 -7.03 -10.71 -3.93
N LYS A 117 -6.65 -11.22 -2.77
CA LYS A 117 -7.60 -11.55 -1.71
C LYS A 117 -8.25 -10.29 -1.12
N THR A 118 -7.51 -9.20 -1.09
CA THR A 118 -7.97 -7.95 -0.49
C THR A 118 -8.91 -7.17 -1.41
N ILE A 119 -8.54 -7.02 -2.67
CA ILE A 119 -9.32 -6.20 -3.61
C ILE A 119 -9.88 -6.97 -4.81
N GLY A 120 -9.60 -8.26 -4.89
CA GLY A 120 -10.07 -9.07 -6.00
C GLY A 120 -9.21 -8.94 -7.26
N ASP A 121 -9.66 -9.54 -8.34
CA ASP A 121 -8.93 -9.53 -9.60
C ASP A 121 -8.83 -8.12 -10.19
N PRO A 122 -7.83 -7.88 -11.03
CA PRO A 122 -7.58 -6.52 -11.56
C PRO A 122 -8.78 -5.87 -12.25
N GLU A 123 -9.56 -6.66 -13.00
CA GLU A 123 -10.70 -6.11 -13.73
C GLU A 123 -11.97 -6.02 -12.91
N GLY A 124 -11.89 -6.42 -11.66
CA GLY A 124 -13.06 -6.30 -10.81
C GLY A 124 -14.12 -7.29 -11.06
N LYS A 125 -13.97 -8.35 -11.90
CA LYS A 125 -14.92 -9.19 -12.12
C LYS A 125 -14.58 -10.43 -12.38
N ASN A 126 -15.25 -11.08 -12.38
CA ASN A 126 -15.11 -12.11 -12.59
C ASN A 126 -15.06 -12.46 -13.67
N ALA A 127 -14.63 -12.42 -13.99
CA ALA A 127 -14.53 -12.68 -15.35
C ALA A 127 -15.47 -13.61 -15.83
#